data_272dddfb941b9e497130994a7f0a73db
#
_entry.id   272dddfb941b9e497130994a7f0a73db
#
_cell.length_a   1.000
_cell.length_b   1.000
_cell.length_c   1.000
_cell.angle_alpha   90.00
_cell.angle_beta   90.00
_cell.angle_gamma   90.00
#
_symmetry.space_group_name_H-M   'P 1'
#
loop_
_entity.id
_entity.type
_entity.pdbx_description
1 polymer ?
#
loop_
_entity_poly.entity_id
_entity_poly.type
_entity_poly.pdbx_seq_one_letter_code
_entity_poly.pdbx_strand_id
1 'polypeptide(L)'
;MRSHAQSQQGLGRSLRCQLQKFATGARTVHNCRMSESYKKPDYEQELRQAGVRITRPRRIILNILTETEDHPDALEIFRRAVEIDSSISLSTVYRTMKLLEERGAIHRHAFAGGPSRFEQASGAHHDHIIDMDSGEVVEFRSDKIEKLQEEIARSLGYEIVHHRLELYCKKIGN
;
A
#
# COMPACT_ATOMS: atom_id res chain seq x y z
N MET A 1 -56.62 -21.30 24.06
CA MET A 1 -55.59 -20.91 25.06
C MET A 1 -54.25 -20.74 24.33
N ARG A 2 -53.83 -19.48 24.28
CA ARG A 2 -52.43 -18.95 24.28
C ARG A 2 -51.40 -19.72 23.43
N SER A 3 -51.00 -19.19 22.25
CA SER A 3 -49.97 -18.16 21.98
C SER A 3 -48.56 -18.67 22.27
N HIS A 4 -47.71 -18.74 21.26
CA HIS A 4 -46.52 -17.86 21.23
C HIS A 4 -45.86 -17.92 19.85
N ALA A 5 -45.96 -16.80 19.18
CA ALA A 5 -45.10 -16.47 18.05
C ALA A 5 -43.74 -16.04 18.59
N GLN A 6 -42.66 -16.49 18.01
CA GLN A 6 -41.40 -15.81 18.11
C GLN A 6 -40.69 -15.80 16.73
N SER A 7 -40.68 -14.61 16.24
CA SER A 7 -39.90 -14.00 15.20
C SER A 7 -38.42 -14.35 15.27
N GLN A 8 -37.85 -14.70 14.11
CA GLN A 8 -36.43 -14.48 13.84
C GLN A 8 -36.28 -13.67 12.57
N GLN A 9 -36.06 -12.38 12.79
CA GLN A 9 -35.54 -11.48 11.78
C GLN A 9 -34.03 -11.69 11.73
N GLY A 10 -33.53 -12.29 10.65
CA GLY A 10 -32.13 -12.37 10.31
C GLY A 10 -31.83 -11.36 9.22
N LEU A 11 -31.18 -10.28 9.58
CA LEU A 11 -30.75 -9.19 8.71
C LEU A 11 -29.74 -9.67 7.68
N GLY A 12 -30.19 -9.79 6.43
CA GLY A 12 -29.33 -9.78 5.28
C GLY A 12 -28.92 -8.33 4.92
N ARG A 13 -27.78 -7.86 5.38
CA ARG A 13 -27.21 -6.63 4.88
C ARG A 13 -26.56 -6.90 3.52
N SER A 14 -27.32 -6.64 2.48
CA SER A 14 -26.83 -6.48 1.12
C SER A 14 -25.80 -5.36 1.06
N LEU A 15 -24.56 -5.71 0.82
CA LEU A 15 -23.49 -4.78 0.47
C LEU A 15 -23.78 -4.18 -0.93
N ARG A 16 -24.33 -2.97 -0.95
CA ARG A 16 -24.45 -2.17 -2.16
C ARG A 16 -23.06 -1.68 -2.56
N CYS A 17 -22.55 -2.27 -3.63
CA CYS A 17 -21.45 -1.70 -4.39
C CYS A 17 -21.93 -0.36 -4.98
N GLN A 18 -21.42 0.76 -4.48
CA GLN A 18 -21.71 2.08 -5.07
C GLN A 18 -20.87 2.24 -6.34
N LEU A 19 -21.55 2.08 -7.47
CA LEU A 19 -21.03 2.46 -8.79
C LEU A 19 -20.96 3.99 -8.88
N GLN A 20 -19.80 4.58 -8.72
CA GLN A 20 -19.55 5.93 -9.20
C GLN A 20 -19.33 5.88 -10.71
N LYS A 21 -20.37 6.27 -11.44
CA LYS A 21 -20.29 6.49 -12.87
C LYS A 21 -19.56 7.81 -13.13
N PHE A 22 -18.30 7.73 -13.53
CA PHE A 22 -17.68 8.81 -14.27
C PHE A 22 -18.05 8.64 -15.74
N ALA A 23 -18.82 9.58 -16.26
CA ALA A 23 -19.13 9.69 -17.68
C ALA A 23 -17.86 10.12 -18.40
N THR A 24 -17.32 9.24 -19.20
CA THR A 24 -16.72 9.35 -20.54
C THR A 24 -15.75 8.18 -20.75
N GLY A 25 -16.11 7.28 -21.58
CA GLY A 25 -15.33 6.42 -22.50
C GLY A 25 -14.09 5.63 -22.01
N ALA A 26 -13.76 5.55 -20.73
CA ALA A 26 -12.64 4.79 -20.22
C ALA A 26 -13.12 3.46 -19.63
N ARG A 27 -12.51 2.37 -20.10
CA ARG A 27 -12.75 1.02 -19.60
C ARG A 27 -12.55 1.00 -18.09
N THR A 28 -13.60 0.59 -17.37
CA THR A 28 -13.62 0.43 -15.92
C THR A 28 -12.51 -0.53 -15.50
N VAL A 29 -11.41 -0.01 -14.99
CA VAL A 29 -10.49 -0.81 -14.18
C VAL A 29 -11.25 -1.08 -12.88
N HIS A 30 -11.53 -2.35 -12.61
CA HIS A 30 -12.13 -2.76 -11.35
C HIS A 30 -11.12 -2.47 -10.24
N ASN A 31 -11.25 -1.30 -9.63
CA ASN A 31 -10.63 -1.03 -8.34
C ASN A 31 -11.44 -1.82 -7.30
N CYS A 32 -11.18 -3.12 -7.22
CA CYS A 32 -11.75 -3.98 -6.21
C CYS A 32 -11.05 -3.67 -4.89
N ARG A 33 -11.55 -2.67 -4.16
CA ARG A 33 -11.28 -2.57 -2.73
C ARG A 33 -11.86 -3.83 -2.10
N MET A 34 -11.05 -4.87 -2.03
CA MET A 34 -11.34 -5.99 -1.15
C MET A 34 -11.20 -5.47 0.27
N SER A 35 -12.35 -5.30 0.93
CA SER A 35 -12.44 -5.09 2.38
C SER A 35 -12.18 -6.43 3.09
N GLU A 36 -10.99 -7.00 2.96
CA GLU A 36 -10.42 -7.76 4.05
C GLU A 36 -10.00 -6.72 5.09
N SER A 37 -10.28 -6.99 6.34
CA SER A 37 -9.90 -6.12 7.46
C SER A 37 -8.37 -6.03 7.51
N TYR A 38 -7.83 -5.12 6.70
CA TYR A 38 -6.39 -4.85 6.66
C TYR A 38 -6.01 -4.29 8.02
N LYS A 39 -5.35 -5.12 8.83
CA LYS A 39 -4.84 -4.70 10.12
C LYS A 39 -3.65 -3.78 9.86
N LYS A 40 -3.80 -2.50 10.18
CA LYS A 40 -2.69 -1.54 10.07
C LYS A 40 -1.46 -2.08 10.80
N PRO A 41 -0.26 -1.96 10.23
CA PRO A 41 0.96 -2.45 10.85
C PRO A 41 1.25 -1.71 12.15
N ASP A 42 1.70 -2.45 13.16
CA ASP A 42 2.19 -1.88 14.41
C ASP A 42 3.72 -1.76 14.38
N TYR A 43 4.21 -0.78 13.63
CA TYR A 43 5.64 -0.49 13.52
C TYR A 43 6.32 -0.22 14.88
N GLU A 44 5.59 0.34 15.86
CA GLU A 44 6.15 0.54 17.20
C GLU A 44 6.46 -0.78 17.87
N GLN A 45 5.54 -1.74 17.79
CA GLN A 45 5.72 -3.07 18.37
C GLN A 45 6.88 -3.80 17.70
N GLU A 46 6.96 -3.77 16.39
CA GLU A 46 8.04 -4.39 15.63
C GLU A 46 9.41 -3.85 16.03
N LEU A 47 9.57 -2.53 16.09
CA LEU A 47 10.81 -1.91 16.49
C LEU A 47 11.16 -2.16 17.97
N ARG A 48 10.17 -2.20 18.87
CA ARG A 48 10.39 -2.54 20.28
C ARG A 48 10.87 -3.97 20.47
N GLN A 49 10.26 -4.92 19.76
CA GLN A 49 10.71 -6.33 19.76
C GLN A 49 12.13 -6.49 19.23
N ALA A 50 12.54 -5.61 18.33
CA ALA A 50 13.91 -5.51 17.84
C ALA A 50 14.88 -4.77 18.79
N GLY A 51 14.46 -4.42 20.01
CA GLY A 51 15.27 -3.68 20.98
C GLY A 51 15.48 -2.19 20.66
N VAL A 52 14.73 -1.64 19.72
CA VAL A 52 14.87 -0.25 19.30
C VAL A 52 14.07 0.66 20.22
N ARG A 53 14.72 1.67 20.79
CA ARG A 53 14.05 2.68 21.62
C ARG A 53 13.12 3.56 20.75
N ILE A 54 11.85 3.61 21.13
CA ILE A 54 10.87 4.51 20.49
C ILE A 54 10.93 5.88 21.15
N THR A 55 11.53 6.84 20.45
CA THR A 55 11.53 8.25 20.83
C THR A 55 10.30 8.96 20.28
N ARG A 56 9.94 10.14 20.82
CA ARG A 56 8.82 10.94 20.31
C ARG A 56 8.95 11.24 18.80
N PRO A 57 10.10 11.72 18.28
CA PRO A 57 10.27 11.92 16.85
C PRO A 57 10.03 10.65 16.03
N ARG A 58 10.55 9.50 16.48
CA ARG A 58 10.33 8.23 15.78
C ARG A 58 8.86 7.84 15.76
N ARG A 59 8.14 7.97 16.88
CA ARG A 59 6.70 7.67 16.95
C ARG A 59 5.90 8.50 15.94
N ILE A 60 6.20 9.79 15.79
CA ILE A 60 5.54 10.65 14.81
C ILE A 60 5.75 10.11 13.39
N ILE A 61 6.98 9.74 13.04
CA ILE A 61 7.30 9.17 11.73
C ILE A 61 6.54 7.84 11.49
N LEU A 62 6.50 6.96 12.50
CA LEU A 62 5.77 5.68 12.41
C LEU A 62 4.27 5.90 12.22
N ASN A 63 3.67 6.86 12.92
CA ASN A 63 2.25 7.18 12.75
C ASN A 63 1.95 7.70 11.35
N ILE A 64 2.80 8.59 10.80
CA ILE A 64 2.67 9.08 9.43
C ILE A 64 2.65 7.89 8.46
N LEU A 65 3.58 6.95 8.59
CA LEU A 65 3.65 5.77 7.73
C LEU A 65 2.43 4.84 7.88
N THR A 66 1.90 4.71 9.09
CA THR A 66 0.72 3.86 9.34
C THR A 66 -0.55 4.44 8.71
N GLU A 67 -0.64 5.77 8.59
CA GLU A 67 -1.81 6.47 8.06
C GLU A 67 -1.70 6.79 6.57
N THR A 68 -0.52 6.61 5.99
CA THR A 68 -0.23 6.88 4.59
C THR A 68 -0.83 5.79 3.70
N GLU A 69 -1.61 6.21 2.70
CA GLU A 69 -2.13 5.36 1.61
C GLU A 69 -1.37 5.58 0.29
N ASP A 70 -0.47 6.56 0.26
CA ASP A 70 0.41 6.88 -0.86
C ASP A 70 1.82 6.30 -0.64
N HIS A 71 2.67 6.40 -1.66
CA HIS A 71 4.07 5.96 -1.57
C HIS A 71 4.98 7.19 -1.35
N PRO A 72 5.08 7.73 -0.12
CA PRO A 72 5.87 8.92 0.13
C PRO A 72 7.37 8.63 0.02
N ASP A 73 8.12 9.61 -0.43
CA ASP A 73 9.56 9.62 -0.27
C ASP A 73 9.98 10.15 1.11
N ALA A 74 11.27 10.08 1.42
CA ALA A 74 11.77 10.52 2.72
C ALA A 74 11.59 12.03 2.97
N LEU A 75 11.58 12.86 1.93
CA LEU A 75 11.37 14.31 2.04
C LEU A 75 9.89 14.61 2.34
N GLU A 76 8.99 13.87 1.72
CA GLU A 76 7.56 13.99 1.99
C GLU A 76 7.23 13.58 3.43
N ILE A 77 7.77 12.45 3.89
CA ILE A 77 7.64 12.03 5.29
C ILE A 77 8.22 13.10 6.23
N PHE A 78 9.36 13.67 5.89
CA PHE A 78 9.98 14.75 6.67
C PHE A 78 9.08 15.99 6.72
N ARG A 79 8.50 16.44 5.59
CA ARG A 79 7.58 17.58 5.57
C ARG A 79 6.39 17.37 6.50
N ARG A 80 5.71 16.22 6.40
CA ARG A 80 4.59 15.85 7.28
C ARG A 80 5.01 15.77 8.75
N ALA A 81 6.22 15.30 9.04
CA ALA A 81 6.73 15.19 10.40
C ALA A 81 7.04 16.53 11.06
N VAL A 82 7.63 17.48 10.33
CA VAL A 82 7.96 18.81 10.89
C VAL A 82 6.74 19.69 11.12
N GLU A 83 5.63 19.44 10.44
CA GLU A 83 4.33 20.07 10.72
C GLU A 83 3.81 19.69 12.11
N ILE A 84 4.13 18.48 12.59
CA ILE A 84 3.73 17.98 13.91
C ILE A 84 4.77 18.35 14.98
N ASP A 85 6.06 18.24 14.64
CA ASP A 85 7.17 18.54 15.56
C ASP A 85 8.37 19.08 14.76
N SER A 86 8.56 20.39 14.80
CA SER A 86 9.63 21.09 14.06
C SER A 86 11.06 20.73 14.49
N SER A 87 11.23 20.01 15.61
CA SER A 87 12.54 19.53 16.06
C SER A 87 13.02 18.26 15.32
N ILE A 88 12.15 17.64 14.52
CA ILE A 88 12.50 16.44 13.75
C ILE A 88 13.47 16.81 12.63
N SER A 89 14.54 16.04 12.53
CA SER A 89 15.52 16.20 11.45
C SER A 89 15.34 15.16 10.35
N LEU A 90 15.70 15.52 9.13
CA LEU A 90 15.67 14.59 7.99
C LEU A 90 16.53 13.35 8.25
N SER A 91 17.64 13.48 8.98
CA SER A 91 18.48 12.33 9.37
C SER A 91 17.74 11.36 10.29
N THR A 92 16.81 11.86 11.13
CA THR A 92 15.95 11.01 11.97
C THR A 92 14.96 10.21 11.12
N VAL A 93 14.40 10.82 10.07
CA VAL A 93 13.55 10.15 9.10
C VAL A 93 14.33 9.02 8.42
N TYR A 94 15.46 9.32 7.78
CA TYR A 94 16.27 8.30 7.09
C TYR A 94 16.67 7.14 8.00
N ARG A 95 17.10 7.40 9.25
CA ARG A 95 17.45 6.35 10.21
C ARG A 95 16.25 5.49 10.57
N THR A 96 15.06 6.09 10.71
CA THR A 96 13.84 5.34 11.03
C THR A 96 13.41 4.47 9.85
N MET A 97 13.43 5.03 8.64
CA MET A 97 13.10 4.29 7.42
C MET A 97 14.05 3.11 7.21
N LYS A 98 15.36 3.33 7.36
CA LYS A 98 16.37 2.27 7.26
C LYS A 98 16.13 1.14 8.26
N LEU A 99 15.79 1.45 9.51
CA LEU A 99 15.47 0.45 10.52
C LEU A 99 14.25 -0.40 10.13
N LEU A 100 13.21 0.21 9.58
CA LEU A 100 12.01 -0.50 9.13
C LEU A 100 12.30 -1.37 7.91
N GLU A 101 13.07 -0.86 6.95
CA GLU A 101 13.51 -1.59 5.76
C GLU A 101 14.35 -2.83 6.15
N GLU A 102 15.35 -2.67 7.05
CA GLU A 102 16.19 -3.76 7.56
C GLU A 102 15.39 -4.85 8.31
N ARG A 103 14.20 -4.53 8.79
CA ARG A 103 13.28 -5.47 9.45
C ARG A 103 12.24 -6.05 8.50
N GLY A 104 12.23 -5.63 7.25
CA GLY A 104 11.22 -6.05 6.29
C GLY A 104 9.81 -5.53 6.60
N ALA A 105 9.69 -4.50 7.43
CA ALA A 105 8.42 -3.87 7.77
C ALA A 105 7.91 -2.94 6.66
N ILE A 106 8.83 -2.39 5.87
CA ILE A 106 8.54 -1.59 4.69
C ILE A 106 9.37 -2.05 3.50
N HIS A 107 8.86 -1.83 2.31
CA HIS A 107 9.60 -1.95 1.06
C HIS A 107 10.05 -0.58 0.57
N ARG A 108 11.23 -0.56 -0.03
CA ARG A 108 11.78 0.61 -0.70
C ARG A 108 11.78 0.37 -2.19
N HIS A 109 11.09 1.22 -2.93
CA HIS A 109 11.06 1.22 -4.39
C HIS A 109 11.92 2.36 -4.93
N ALA A 110 12.88 2.03 -5.79
CA ALA A 110 13.71 3.01 -6.51
C ALA A 110 13.21 3.07 -7.96
N PHE A 111 12.18 3.86 -8.20
CA PHE A 111 11.69 4.07 -9.56
C PHE A 111 12.67 4.89 -10.39
N ALA A 112 12.76 4.59 -11.68
CA ALA A 112 13.68 5.26 -12.58
C ALA A 112 13.40 6.77 -12.65
N GLY A 113 14.43 7.59 -12.40
CA GLY A 113 14.37 9.05 -12.52
C GLY A 113 13.79 9.78 -11.31
N GLY A 114 13.43 9.10 -10.24
CA GLY A 114 12.84 9.71 -9.05
C GLY A 114 13.50 9.31 -7.72
N PRO A 115 13.09 9.97 -6.62
CA PRO A 115 13.49 9.55 -5.28
C PRO A 115 12.92 8.17 -4.94
N SER A 116 13.59 7.44 -4.03
CA SER A 116 13.06 6.19 -3.51
C SER A 116 11.79 6.43 -2.71
N ARG A 117 10.77 5.62 -2.97
CA ARG A 117 9.48 5.65 -2.28
C ARG A 117 9.35 4.47 -1.33
N PHE A 118 8.50 4.61 -0.35
CA PHE A 118 8.33 3.61 0.70
C PHE A 118 6.88 3.18 0.78
N GLU A 119 6.67 1.88 0.99
CA GLU A 119 5.36 1.28 1.21
C GLU A 119 5.40 0.25 2.33
N GLN A 120 4.24 -0.16 2.81
CA GLN A 120 4.11 -1.21 3.82
C GLN A 120 4.41 -2.58 3.22
N ALA A 121 5.25 -3.38 3.90
CA ALA A 121 5.61 -4.72 3.42
C ALA A 121 4.49 -5.77 3.58
N SER A 122 3.45 -5.47 4.38
CA SER A 122 2.36 -6.40 4.72
C SER A 122 1.21 -6.40 3.71
N GLY A 123 1.34 -5.71 2.59
CA GLY A 123 0.34 -5.66 1.52
C GLY A 123 0.23 -6.97 0.73
N ALA A 124 -0.95 -7.25 0.15
CA ALA A 124 -1.06 -8.26 -0.88
C ALA A 124 -0.19 -7.84 -2.07
N HIS A 125 0.35 -8.84 -2.82
CA HIS A 125 1.16 -8.54 -3.99
C HIS A 125 0.40 -7.63 -4.97
N HIS A 126 1.05 -6.57 -5.42
CA HIS A 126 0.57 -5.61 -6.41
C HIS A 126 1.73 -5.13 -7.28
N ASP A 127 1.38 -4.64 -8.44
CA ASP A 127 2.27 -4.10 -9.44
C ASP A 127 2.10 -2.58 -9.53
N HIS A 128 3.06 -1.89 -10.14
CA HIS A 128 3.07 -0.44 -10.20
C HIS A 128 3.01 0.10 -11.63
N ILE A 129 2.18 1.13 -11.84
CA ILE A 129 2.25 2.02 -12.98
C ILE A 129 2.86 3.34 -12.49
N ILE A 130 3.92 3.77 -13.13
CA ILE A 130 4.61 5.03 -12.84
C ILE A 130 4.29 6.01 -13.97
N ASP A 131 3.58 7.08 -13.67
CA ASP A 131 3.37 8.17 -14.61
C ASP A 131 4.66 8.97 -14.78
N MET A 132 5.23 8.93 -15.96
CA MET A 132 6.51 9.57 -16.29
C MET A 132 6.45 11.11 -16.28
N ASP A 133 5.26 11.69 -16.42
CA ASP A 133 5.10 13.14 -16.49
C ASP A 133 4.86 13.74 -15.08
N SER A 134 4.07 13.09 -14.23
CA SER A 134 3.75 13.56 -12.88
C SER A 134 4.56 12.88 -11.76
N GLY A 135 5.12 11.70 -12.02
CA GLY A 135 5.75 10.86 -11.02
C GLY A 135 4.72 10.17 -10.09
N GLU A 136 3.42 10.22 -10.42
CA GLU A 136 2.39 9.51 -9.68
C GLU A 136 2.57 8.00 -9.80
N VAL A 137 2.38 7.29 -8.69
CA VAL A 137 2.43 5.81 -8.65
C VAL A 137 1.03 5.28 -8.43
N VAL A 138 0.59 4.38 -9.31
CA VAL A 138 -0.71 3.73 -9.24
C VAL A 138 -0.49 2.24 -9.07
N GLU A 139 -1.06 1.68 -8.01
CA GLU A 139 -1.06 0.24 -7.77
C GLU A 139 -2.13 -0.44 -8.62
N PHE A 140 -1.79 -1.62 -9.13
CA PHE A 140 -2.76 -2.48 -9.79
C PHE A 140 -2.45 -3.95 -9.52
N ARG A 141 -3.44 -4.79 -9.73
CA ARG A 141 -3.29 -6.25 -9.71
C ARG A 141 -4.03 -6.85 -10.90
N SER A 142 -3.40 -7.80 -11.55
CA SER A 142 -3.98 -8.48 -12.69
C SER A 142 -3.72 -9.99 -12.63
N ASP A 143 -4.72 -10.76 -12.27
CA ASP A 143 -4.64 -12.23 -12.27
C ASP A 143 -4.27 -12.81 -13.64
N LYS A 144 -4.50 -12.06 -14.73
CA LYS A 144 -4.10 -12.47 -16.08
C LYS A 144 -2.59 -12.36 -16.28
N ILE A 145 -1.99 -11.30 -15.74
CA ILE A 145 -0.52 -11.08 -15.78
C ILE A 145 0.15 -12.15 -14.93
N GLU A 146 -0.34 -12.38 -13.72
CA GLU A 146 0.18 -13.40 -12.81
C GLU A 146 0.23 -14.79 -13.48
N LYS A 147 -0.90 -15.22 -14.03
CA LYS A 147 -0.99 -16.50 -14.74
C LYS A 147 -0.07 -16.59 -15.93
N LEU A 148 0.04 -15.51 -16.71
CA LEU A 148 0.91 -15.49 -17.89
C LEU A 148 2.39 -15.60 -17.49
N GLN A 149 2.80 -14.90 -16.42
CA GLN A 149 4.17 -15.00 -15.90
C GLN A 149 4.48 -16.41 -15.41
N GLU A 150 3.55 -17.06 -14.68
CA GLU A 150 3.69 -18.45 -14.24
C GLU A 150 3.79 -19.43 -15.43
N GLU A 151 2.94 -19.26 -16.45
CA GLU A 151 2.96 -20.09 -17.66
C GLU A 151 4.31 -19.96 -18.39
N ILE A 152 4.80 -18.74 -18.56
CA ILE A 152 6.09 -18.49 -19.22
C ILE A 152 7.23 -19.12 -18.40
N ALA A 153 7.30 -18.88 -17.10
CA ALA A 153 8.34 -19.45 -16.25
C ALA A 153 8.36 -20.97 -16.31
N ARG A 154 7.18 -21.60 -16.20
CA ARG A 154 7.03 -23.06 -16.26
C ARG A 154 7.40 -23.64 -17.62
N SER A 155 7.08 -22.94 -18.72
CA SER A 155 7.47 -23.37 -20.07
C SER A 155 8.99 -23.37 -20.27
N LEU A 156 9.71 -22.55 -19.51
CA LEU A 156 11.17 -22.47 -19.51
C LEU A 156 11.82 -23.34 -18.44
N GLY A 157 11.04 -24.08 -17.65
CA GLY A 157 11.54 -24.99 -16.60
C GLY A 157 11.82 -24.30 -15.27
N TYR A 158 11.21 -23.15 -15.00
CA TYR A 158 11.38 -22.38 -13.76
C TYR A 158 10.09 -22.25 -12.96
N GLU A 159 10.24 -22.01 -11.65
CA GLU A 159 9.19 -21.62 -10.73
C GLU A 159 9.47 -20.19 -10.26
N ILE A 160 8.43 -19.32 -10.22
CA ILE A 160 8.58 -17.95 -9.74
C ILE A 160 8.63 -17.98 -8.22
N VAL A 161 9.73 -17.54 -7.64
CA VAL A 161 9.89 -17.36 -6.19
C VAL A 161 9.45 -15.95 -5.79
N HIS A 162 9.76 -14.97 -6.63
CA HIS A 162 9.41 -13.57 -6.45
C HIS A 162 9.45 -12.86 -7.80
N HIS A 163 8.54 -11.92 -8.01
CA HIS A 163 8.60 -11.04 -9.17
C HIS A 163 8.27 -9.60 -8.80
N ARG A 164 8.55 -8.70 -9.71
CA ARG A 164 8.25 -7.28 -9.61
C ARG A 164 7.95 -6.76 -11.01
N LEU A 165 6.81 -6.10 -11.17
CA LEU A 165 6.42 -5.48 -12.43
C LEU A 165 6.22 -3.98 -12.22
N GLU A 166 6.94 -3.19 -13.02
CA GLU A 166 6.82 -1.73 -13.09
C GLU A 166 6.56 -1.31 -14.52
N LEU A 167 5.49 -0.58 -14.74
CA LEU A 167 5.12 -0.04 -16.03
C LEU A 167 5.33 1.48 -16.02
N TYR A 168 6.28 1.96 -16.81
CA TYR A 168 6.55 3.39 -16.99
C TYR A 168 5.67 3.93 -18.10
N CYS A 169 4.66 4.69 -17.75
CA CYS A 169 3.58 5.10 -18.65
C CYS A 169 3.44 6.62 -18.74
N LYS A 170 2.71 7.06 -19.74
CA LYS A 170 2.18 8.43 -19.87
C LYS A 170 0.67 8.36 -19.86
N LYS A 171 0.02 9.36 -19.27
CA LYS A 171 -1.45 9.45 -19.34
C LYS A 171 -1.86 9.54 -20.80
N ILE A 172 -2.82 8.68 -21.18
CA ILE A 172 -3.45 8.79 -22.49
C ILE A 172 -4.29 10.08 -22.45
N GLY A 173 -3.93 11.04 -23.28
CA GLY A 173 -4.68 12.30 -23.39
C GLY A 173 -6.14 12.04 -23.72
N ASN A 174 -7.02 12.83 -23.11
CA ASN A 174 -8.44 12.91 -23.48
C ASN A 174 -8.58 13.67 -24.79
#